data_d378d73cf3ee2ea25ad54521206cede6
#
_entry.id   d378d73cf3ee2ea25ad54521206cede6
#
_cell.length_a   1.000
_cell.length_b   1.000
_cell.length_c   1.000
_cell.angle_alpha   90.00
_cell.angle_beta   90.00
_cell.angle_gamma   90.00
#
_symmetry.space_group_name_H-M   'P 1'
#
loop_
_entity.id
_entity.type
_entity.pdbx_description
1 polymer ?
#
loop_
_entity_poly.entity_id
_entity_poly.type
_entity_poly.pdbx_seq_one_letter_code
_entity_poly.pdbx_strand_id
1 'polypeptide(L)'
;LNAVTLYAYRLNSGGKKASSDIAEARYAGTRGNDITISVSKNVDEPSKFDVVTYLDASKVDSQTVANSKELAANDYVVFKADAELTVAAGIKLSDGTNGTTSGESDKIESFAYNAMGIVVEDEVTKRLYVSFVKRLRDEMGIKFQLVLYNYKEADHMGVISVKNKVLDDGESAASLVYWTTGAECGCSVSASVQNRVYDGEFEPDTDYTQTQLKTALQSGEFVFHNVSGEVRVLDDINTMVTTTDTQGDVFKDNQTIRVIDQIANDDAVLFNTKYLGKMPNNQAGRTALWTDLVKLRKDLQRIGAIENFNESDVKVSQGDTKKAVVVENAVTVVNAMSKMYMTVTIS
;
A
#
# COMPACT_ATOMS: atom_id res chain seq x y z
N LEU A 1 -10.62 5.51 0.13
CA LEU A 1 -9.85 4.59 1.01
C LEU A 1 -9.39 5.22 2.34
N ASN A 2 -9.57 6.54 2.57
CA ASN A 2 -9.27 7.27 3.81
C ASN A 2 -7.79 7.32 4.24
N ALA A 3 -6.83 6.94 3.40
CA ALA A 3 -5.42 7.18 3.68
C ALA A 3 -5.14 8.70 3.72
N VAL A 4 -4.41 9.16 4.74
CA VAL A 4 -4.17 10.60 4.98
C VAL A 4 -2.94 11.09 4.22
N THR A 5 -1.88 10.27 4.15
CA THR A 5 -0.61 10.61 3.50
C THR A 5 -0.20 9.48 2.57
N LEU A 6 0.24 9.83 1.36
CA LEU A 6 0.76 8.91 0.37
C LEU A 6 2.21 9.28 0.02
N TYR A 7 3.11 8.33 0.14
CA TYR A 7 4.45 8.41 -0.41
C TYR A 7 4.55 7.49 -1.62
N ALA A 8 4.94 8.04 -2.76
CA ALA A 8 5.22 7.25 -3.96
C ALA A 8 6.73 7.20 -4.21
N TYR A 9 7.29 6.02 -4.28
CA TYR A 9 8.70 5.81 -4.54
C TYR A 9 8.91 4.92 -5.76
N ARG A 10 9.72 5.39 -6.71
CA ARG A 10 10.04 4.64 -7.91
C ARG A 10 11.25 3.74 -7.66
N LEU A 11 11.05 2.43 -7.75
CA LEU A 11 12.09 1.43 -7.51
C LEU A 11 13.09 1.27 -8.65
N ASN A 12 12.68 1.59 -9.87
CA ASN A 12 13.51 1.39 -11.07
C ASN A 12 14.31 2.66 -11.44
N SER A 13 15.54 2.46 -11.90
CA SER A 13 16.45 3.49 -12.37
C SER A 13 17.04 3.16 -13.73
N GLY A 14 17.61 4.15 -14.41
CA GLY A 14 18.23 3.97 -15.73
C GLY A 14 17.25 3.68 -16.87
N GLY A 15 15.96 3.95 -16.67
CA GLY A 15 14.96 3.88 -17.72
C GLY A 15 15.19 4.91 -18.82
N LYS A 16 14.74 4.60 -20.04
CA LYS A 16 14.78 5.51 -21.18
C LYS A 16 13.39 6.11 -21.43
N LYS A 17 13.38 7.32 -21.90
CA LYS A 17 12.14 7.98 -22.35
C LYS A 17 11.79 7.47 -23.75
N ALA A 18 10.50 7.26 -24.01
CA ALA A 18 10.01 7.04 -25.35
C ALA A 18 10.16 8.31 -26.18
N SER A 19 10.49 8.19 -27.43
CA SER A 19 10.67 9.34 -28.31
C SER A 19 10.16 9.09 -29.74
N SER A 20 9.89 10.17 -30.44
CA SER A 20 9.62 10.23 -31.89
C SER A 20 10.38 11.38 -32.49
N ASP A 21 10.21 11.62 -33.78
CA ASP A 21 10.86 12.76 -34.45
C ASP A 21 10.39 14.11 -33.90
N ILE A 22 9.16 14.21 -33.39
CA ILE A 22 8.56 15.48 -32.98
C ILE A 22 8.47 15.69 -31.46
N ALA A 23 8.57 14.62 -30.65
CA ALA A 23 8.44 14.72 -29.20
C ALA A 23 9.19 13.63 -28.46
N GLU A 24 9.42 13.87 -27.17
CA GLU A 24 9.95 12.92 -26.19
C GLU A 24 8.99 12.82 -25.00
N ALA A 25 8.75 11.62 -24.48
CA ALA A 25 7.96 11.43 -23.26
C ALA A 25 8.57 12.20 -22.08
N ARG A 26 7.73 12.81 -21.27
CA ARG A 26 8.19 13.61 -20.12
C ARG A 26 8.96 12.75 -19.11
N TYR A 27 8.55 11.49 -18.94
CA TYR A 27 9.15 10.54 -18.00
C TYR A 27 9.65 9.29 -18.73
N ALA A 28 10.73 8.70 -18.20
CA ALA A 28 11.22 7.41 -18.68
C ALA A 28 10.26 6.30 -18.28
N GLY A 29 10.10 5.29 -19.11
CA GLY A 29 9.23 4.15 -18.85
C GLY A 29 8.58 3.60 -20.10
N THR A 30 8.14 2.36 -20.04
CA THR A 30 7.41 1.70 -21.15
C THR A 30 6.09 2.39 -21.46
N ARG A 31 5.44 3.03 -20.47
CA ARG A 31 4.19 3.78 -20.65
C ARG A 31 4.29 4.92 -21.65
N GLY A 32 5.49 5.47 -21.81
CA GLY A 32 5.76 6.46 -22.88
C GLY A 32 5.54 5.94 -24.30
N ASN A 33 5.62 4.62 -24.52
CA ASN A 33 5.39 3.99 -25.82
C ASN A 33 3.91 3.98 -26.23
N ASP A 34 2.99 4.22 -25.30
CA ASP A 34 1.54 4.27 -25.55
C ASP A 34 1.07 5.68 -25.92
N ILE A 35 2.00 6.64 -25.95
CA ILE A 35 1.73 8.01 -26.38
C ILE A 35 1.78 8.10 -27.91
N THR A 36 0.75 8.69 -28.48
CA THR A 36 0.64 8.97 -29.91
C THR A 36 0.32 10.43 -30.13
N ILE A 37 0.98 11.05 -31.13
CA ILE A 37 0.74 12.44 -31.52
C ILE A 37 0.14 12.44 -32.90
N SER A 38 -1.01 13.11 -33.10
CA SER A 38 -1.54 13.39 -34.41
C SER A 38 -1.30 14.86 -34.80
N VAL A 39 -1.02 15.09 -36.07
CA VAL A 39 -0.82 16.43 -36.65
C VAL A 39 -1.75 16.59 -37.84
N SER A 40 -2.62 17.57 -37.80
CA SER A 40 -3.52 17.89 -38.89
C SER A 40 -3.46 19.38 -39.24
N LYS A 41 -3.89 19.76 -40.44
CA LYS A 41 -4.09 21.18 -40.75
C LYS A 41 -5.28 21.71 -39.99
N ASN A 42 -5.15 22.89 -39.40
CA ASN A 42 -6.27 23.57 -38.77
C ASN A 42 -7.30 23.98 -39.85
N VAL A 43 -8.59 23.74 -39.58
CA VAL A 43 -9.67 23.95 -40.54
C VAL A 43 -9.94 25.44 -40.75
N ASP A 44 -9.86 26.23 -39.70
CA ASP A 44 -10.17 27.66 -39.72
C ASP A 44 -8.94 28.50 -40.17
N GLU A 45 -7.74 28.05 -39.80
CA GLU A 45 -6.48 28.70 -40.12
C GLU A 45 -5.52 27.70 -40.83
N PRO A 46 -5.62 27.48 -42.15
CA PRO A 46 -4.85 26.47 -42.90
C PRO A 46 -3.33 26.62 -42.85
N SER A 47 -2.84 27.78 -42.41
CA SER A 47 -1.41 28.05 -42.18
C SER A 47 -0.89 27.42 -40.86
N LYS A 48 -1.79 27.00 -39.98
CA LYS A 48 -1.50 26.37 -38.68
C LYS A 48 -1.75 24.87 -38.70
N PHE A 49 -1.23 24.21 -37.67
CA PHE A 49 -1.42 22.79 -37.41
C PHE A 49 -2.13 22.61 -36.06
N ASP A 50 -3.05 21.67 -36.02
CA ASP A 50 -3.59 21.10 -34.76
C ASP A 50 -2.74 19.90 -34.40
N VAL A 51 -2.07 19.97 -33.25
CA VAL A 51 -1.23 18.91 -32.68
C VAL A 51 -1.93 18.37 -31.48
N VAL A 52 -2.32 17.09 -31.54
CA VAL A 52 -3.08 16.43 -30.47
C VAL A 52 -2.26 15.29 -29.88
N THR A 53 -2.12 15.27 -28.56
CA THR A 53 -1.46 14.19 -27.82
C THR A 53 -2.52 13.23 -27.30
N TYR A 54 -2.32 11.94 -27.53
CA TYR A 54 -3.13 10.85 -27.02
C TYR A 54 -2.30 9.97 -26.10
N LEU A 55 -2.89 9.51 -25.02
CA LEU A 55 -2.42 8.37 -24.24
C LEU A 55 -3.42 7.22 -24.48
N ASP A 56 -2.97 6.12 -25.06
CA ASP A 56 -3.83 5.10 -25.63
C ASP A 56 -4.82 5.72 -26.65
N ALA A 57 -6.11 5.55 -26.43
CA ALA A 57 -7.16 6.17 -27.24
C ALA A 57 -7.68 7.50 -26.68
N SER A 58 -7.20 7.94 -25.50
CA SER A 58 -7.70 9.14 -24.81
C SER A 58 -6.93 10.37 -25.22
N LYS A 59 -7.65 11.40 -25.67
CA LYS A 59 -7.07 12.72 -25.95
C LYS A 59 -6.69 13.39 -24.63
N VAL A 60 -5.39 13.71 -24.46
CA VAL A 60 -4.87 14.31 -23.23
C VAL A 60 -4.42 15.77 -23.39
N ASP A 61 -4.11 16.20 -24.63
CA ASP A 61 -3.73 17.58 -24.93
C ASP A 61 -4.05 17.93 -26.39
N SER A 62 -4.22 19.22 -26.68
CA SER A 62 -4.44 19.74 -28.04
C SER A 62 -3.96 21.18 -28.16
N GLN A 63 -3.09 21.44 -29.12
CA GLN A 63 -2.50 22.76 -29.38
C GLN A 63 -2.63 23.12 -30.85
N THR A 64 -2.93 24.38 -31.14
CA THR A 64 -2.93 24.94 -32.53
C THR A 64 -1.78 25.89 -32.65
N VAL A 65 -0.82 25.57 -33.53
CA VAL A 65 0.45 26.31 -33.71
C VAL A 65 0.82 26.47 -35.16
N ALA A 66 1.61 27.50 -35.48
CA ALA A 66 2.14 27.66 -36.84
C ALA A 66 3.37 26.78 -37.12
N ASN A 67 4.15 26.47 -36.09
CA ASN A 67 5.34 25.63 -36.17
C ASN A 67 5.66 24.96 -34.80
N SER A 68 6.63 24.04 -34.79
CA SER A 68 7.02 23.27 -33.61
C SER A 68 7.60 24.12 -32.46
N LYS A 69 8.16 25.28 -32.72
CA LYS A 69 8.72 26.15 -31.67
C LYS A 69 7.65 26.78 -30.76
N GLU A 70 6.42 26.83 -31.26
CA GLU A 70 5.27 27.35 -30.50
C GLU A 70 4.61 26.29 -29.63
N LEU A 71 4.99 24.99 -29.77
CA LEU A 71 4.45 23.91 -28.97
C LEU A 71 4.96 24.00 -27.53
N ALA A 72 4.03 24.09 -26.59
CA ALA A 72 4.31 24.00 -25.16
C ALA A 72 4.38 22.55 -24.69
N ALA A 73 5.30 22.24 -23.79
CA ALA A 73 5.32 20.94 -23.13
C ALA A 73 4.04 20.74 -22.30
N ASN A 74 3.51 19.53 -22.31
CA ASN A 74 2.37 19.14 -21.48
C ASN A 74 2.80 18.12 -20.40
N ASP A 75 1.86 17.53 -19.67
CA ASP A 75 2.16 16.57 -18.60
C ASP A 75 2.73 15.23 -19.11
N TYR A 76 2.61 14.95 -20.40
CA TYR A 76 2.96 13.68 -21.04
C TYR A 76 4.22 13.77 -21.91
N VAL A 77 4.39 14.87 -22.64
CA VAL A 77 5.48 15.03 -23.63
C VAL A 77 6.14 16.40 -23.57
N VAL A 78 7.39 16.42 -24.02
CA VAL A 78 8.16 17.62 -24.38
C VAL A 78 8.37 17.59 -25.87
N PHE A 79 7.89 18.60 -26.59
CA PHE A 79 8.05 18.71 -28.05
C PHE A 79 9.44 19.17 -28.42
N LYS A 80 9.93 18.68 -29.56
CA LYS A 80 11.22 19.10 -30.13
C LYS A 80 11.05 20.39 -30.94
N ALA A 81 11.68 21.46 -30.51
CA ALA A 81 11.53 22.79 -31.13
C ALA A 81 11.95 22.86 -32.62
N ASP A 82 12.87 21.99 -33.03
CA ASP A 82 13.38 21.95 -34.40
C ASP A 82 12.68 20.86 -35.26
N ALA A 83 11.61 20.24 -34.76
CA ALA A 83 10.87 19.23 -35.51
C ALA A 83 10.08 19.86 -36.67
N GLU A 84 10.00 19.20 -37.81
CA GLU A 84 9.13 19.55 -38.90
C GLU A 84 7.72 19.01 -38.67
N LEU A 85 6.71 19.90 -38.63
CA LEU A 85 5.33 19.48 -38.50
C LEU A 85 4.78 19.08 -39.88
N THR A 86 4.59 17.81 -40.08
CA THR A 86 3.93 17.21 -41.24
C THR A 86 2.61 16.55 -40.83
N VAL A 87 1.59 16.61 -41.71
CA VAL A 87 0.30 15.97 -41.45
C VAL A 87 0.49 14.47 -41.27
N ALA A 88 0.09 13.93 -40.09
CA ALA A 88 0.18 12.53 -39.74
C ALA A 88 -0.96 12.14 -38.79
N ALA A 89 -1.63 11.06 -39.12
CA ALA A 89 -2.77 10.56 -38.31
C ALA A 89 -2.36 10.05 -36.93
N GLY A 90 -1.08 9.59 -36.78
CA GLY A 90 -0.57 9.09 -35.50
C GLY A 90 0.93 8.82 -35.57
N ILE A 91 1.71 9.61 -34.83
CA ILE A 91 3.15 9.41 -34.65
C ILE A 91 3.33 8.82 -33.26
N LYS A 92 3.58 7.52 -33.21
CA LYS A 92 3.76 6.79 -31.92
C LYS A 92 5.16 7.04 -31.38
N LEU A 93 5.26 7.30 -30.07
CA LEU A 93 6.55 7.30 -29.39
C LEU A 93 7.03 5.86 -29.17
N SER A 94 8.34 5.62 -29.17
CA SER A 94 8.96 4.29 -29.02
C SER A 94 10.22 4.34 -28.17
N ASP A 95 10.77 3.15 -27.87
CA ASP A 95 12.04 2.93 -27.16
C ASP A 95 12.06 3.35 -25.68
N GLY A 96 10.88 3.64 -25.10
CA GLY A 96 10.74 3.85 -23.67
C GLY A 96 11.00 2.55 -22.90
N THR A 97 11.82 2.62 -21.85
CA THR A 97 12.12 1.47 -21.00
C THR A 97 12.01 1.82 -19.53
N ASN A 98 11.61 0.86 -18.69
CA ASN A 98 11.54 1.05 -17.25
C ASN A 98 12.91 1.05 -16.56
N GLY A 99 13.96 0.61 -17.24
CA GLY A 99 15.28 0.42 -16.62
C GLY A 99 15.30 -0.84 -15.72
N THR A 100 16.22 -0.84 -14.77
CA THR A 100 16.39 -1.93 -13.81
C THR A 100 15.93 -1.51 -12.43
N THR A 101 15.33 -2.44 -11.68
CA THR A 101 14.98 -2.24 -10.28
C THR A 101 16.28 -2.13 -9.47
N SER A 102 16.47 -1.00 -8.79
CA SER A 102 17.55 -0.84 -7.82
C SER A 102 16.98 -1.10 -6.42
N GLY A 103 17.60 -2.00 -5.67
CA GLY A 103 17.16 -2.39 -4.32
C GLY A 103 17.40 -1.33 -3.23
N GLU A 104 17.27 -0.04 -3.54
CA GLU A 104 17.47 1.06 -2.58
C GLU A 104 16.28 1.16 -1.61
N SER A 105 16.19 0.23 -0.65
CA SER A 105 15.21 0.27 0.45
C SER A 105 15.54 1.33 1.50
N ASP A 106 16.80 1.75 1.61
CA ASP A 106 17.29 2.64 2.68
C ASP A 106 16.62 4.01 2.69
N LYS A 107 16.25 4.53 1.52
CA LYS A 107 15.53 5.81 1.42
C LYS A 107 14.10 5.73 1.98
N ILE A 108 13.47 4.58 1.87
CA ILE A 108 12.09 4.36 2.33
C ILE A 108 12.06 4.27 3.86
N GLU A 109 13.13 3.77 4.48
CA GLU A 109 13.25 3.59 5.93
C GLU A 109 13.17 4.91 6.71
N SER A 110 13.49 6.05 6.07
CA SER A 110 13.41 7.38 6.71
C SER A 110 11.99 7.94 6.85
N PHE A 111 10.99 7.31 6.24
CA PHE A 111 9.60 7.74 6.29
C PHE A 111 8.80 6.91 7.30
N ALA A 112 7.82 7.55 7.94
CA ALA A 112 6.83 6.87 8.78
C ALA A 112 5.56 6.56 7.97
N TYR A 113 5.13 5.30 7.95
CA TYR A 113 3.93 4.83 7.26
C TYR A 113 3.36 3.60 7.96
N ASN A 114 2.05 3.37 7.81
CA ASN A 114 1.34 2.24 8.41
C ASN A 114 1.26 1.02 7.47
N ALA A 115 1.28 1.26 6.16
CA ALA A 115 1.29 0.21 5.16
C ALA A 115 2.22 0.58 4.00
N MET A 116 2.85 -0.43 3.39
CA MET A 116 3.70 -0.33 2.21
C MET A 116 3.18 -1.29 1.16
N GLY A 117 2.96 -0.84 -0.07
CA GLY A 117 2.62 -1.69 -1.21
C GLY A 117 3.75 -1.73 -2.21
N ILE A 118 4.15 -2.92 -2.65
CA ILE A 118 5.17 -3.11 -3.69
C ILE A 118 4.53 -3.80 -4.88
N VAL A 119 4.33 -3.04 -5.95
CA VAL A 119 3.68 -3.53 -7.18
C VAL A 119 4.74 -4.13 -8.09
N VAL A 120 5.09 -5.38 -7.83
CA VAL A 120 6.08 -6.16 -8.58
C VAL A 120 5.63 -7.61 -8.72
N GLU A 121 6.08 -8.25 -9.79
CA GLU A 121 5.81 -9.66 -10.05
C GLU A 121 7.03 -10.55 -9.79
N ASP A 122 8.25 -9.98 -9.84
CA ASP A 122 9.47 -10.76 -9.67
C ASP A 122 9.72 -11.19 -8.20
N GLU A 123 10.07 -12.45 -8.05
CA GLU A 123 10.26 -13.09 -6.75
C GLU A 123 11.47 -12.57 -5.96
N VAL A 124 12.48 -12.05 -6.65
CA VAL A 124 13.70 -11.54 -5.99
C VAL A 124 13.40 -10.25 -5.25
N THR A 125 12.69 -9.33 -5.90
CA THR A 125 12.26 -8.08 -5.28
C THR A 125 11.27 -8.33 -4.13
N LYS A 126 10.28 -9.22 -4.32
CA LYS A 126 9.36 -9.60 -3.23
C LYS A 126 10.12 -10.10 -1.99
N ARG A 127 11.05 -11.04 -2.19
CA ARG A 127 11.88 -11.59 -1.11
C ARG A 127 12.71 -10.54 -0.40
N LEU A 128 13.29 -9.58 -1.14
CA LEU A 128 14.04 -8.47 -0.59
C LEU A 128 13.18 -7.64 0.38
N TYR A 129 11.98 -7.26 -0.05
CA TYR A 129 11.08 -6.46 0.78
C TYR A 129 10.47 -7.22 1.95
N VAL A 130 10.24 -8.52 1.83
CA VAL A 130 9.86 -9.37 2.99
C VAL A 130 10.98 -9.39 4.02
N SER A 131 12.25 -9.54 3.60
CA SER A 131 13.39 -9.46 4.51
C SER A 131 13.53 -8.09 5.16
N PHE A 132 13.28 -7.02 4.41
CA PHE A 132 13.25 -5.65 4.90
C PHE A 132 12.18 -5.46 6.00
N VAL A 133 10.96 -5.93 5.79
CA VAL A 133 9.88 -5.86 6.78
C VAL A 133 10.22 -6.65 8.03
N LYS A 134 10.69 -7.90 7.89
CA LYS A 134 11.09 -8.74 9.03
C LYS A 134 12.16 -8.03 9.87
N ARG A 135 13.21 -7.50 9.23
CA ARG A 135 14.26 -6.75 9.93
C ARG A 135 13.70 -5.54 10.69
N LEU A 136 12.89 -4.71 10.03
CA LEU A 136 12.35 -3.51 10.67
C LEU A 136 11.36 -3.82 11.79
N ARG A 137 10.45 -4.78 11.57
CA ARG A 137 9.43 -5.12 12.57
C ARG A 137 9.97 -5.91 13.75
N ASP A 138 10.78 -6.92 13.48
CA ASP A 138 11.18 -7.92 14.49
C ASP A 138 12.45 -7.49 15.23
N GLU A 139 13.40 -6.83 14.55
CA GLU A 139 14.68 -6.46 15.14
C GLU A 139 14.70 -4.98 15.58
N MET A 140 14.09 -4.07 14.80
CA MET A 140 14.15 -2.63 15.07
C MET A 140 12.89 -2.06 15.73
N GLY A 141 11.81 -2.82 15.79
CA GLY A 141 10.55 -2.39 16.42
C GLY A 141 9.72 -1.39 15.61
N ILE A 142 10.04 -1.14 14.33
CA ILE A 142 9.30 -0.25 13.43
C ILE A 142 8.10 -1.02 12.86
N LYS A 143 6.87 -0.62 13.19
CA LYS A 143 5.66 -1.38 12.90
C LYS A 143 4.90 -0.81 11.70
N PHE A 144 4.74 -1.62 10.66
CA PHE A 144 3.92 -1.40 9.46
C PHE A 144 3.63 -2.74 8.79
N GLN A 145 2.67 -2.80 7.86
CA GLN A 145 2.40 -4.01 7.06
C GLN A 145 2.84 -3.81 5.60
N LEU A 146 3.37 -4.87 4.99
CA LEU A 146 3.74 -4.93 3.58
C LEU A 146 2.65 -5.65 2.79
N VAL A 147 2.19 -5.06 1.70
CA VAL A 147 1.27 -5.69 0.74
C VAL A 147 2.02 -6.08 -0.52
N LEU A 148 1.94 -7.34 -0.90
CA LEU A 148 2.56 -7.93 -2.09
C LEU A 148 1.52 -8.68 -2.91
N TYR A 149 1.82 -8.90 -4.19
CA TYR A 149 1.07 -9.77 -5.06
C TYR A 149 1.63 -11.20 -5.00
N ASN A 150 0.75 -12.19 -4.75
CA ASN A 150 1.00 -13.63 -4.85
C ASN A 150 2.34 -14.06 -4.22
N TYR A 151 2.51 -13.82 -2.89
CA TYR A 151 3.72 -14.17 -2.13
C TYR A 151 3.37 -14.66 -0.72
N LYS A 152 2.68 -15.79 -0.62
CA LYS A 152 2.24 -16.40 0.65
C LYS A 152 3.40 -17.03 1.46
N GLU A 153 4.53 -17.31 0.81
CA GLU A 153 5.71 -17.93 1.42
C GLU A 153 6.40 -17.06 2.48
N ALA A 154 5.94 -15.82 2.64
CA ALA A 154 6.46 -14.92 3.67
C ALA A 154 6.23 -15.49 5.08
N ASP A 155 5.09 -16.15 5.33
CA ASP A 155 4.67 -16.70 6.63
C ASP A 155 4.99 -15.73 7.78
N HIS A 156 4.37 -14.52 7.71
CA HIS A 156 4.70 -13.44 8.64
C HIS A 156 3.51 -12.48 8.82
N MET A 157 3.20 -12.11 10.06
CA MET A 157 2.08 -11.23 10.41
C MET A 157 2.15 -9.82 9.80
N GLY A 158 3.34 -9.36 9.44
CA GLY A 158 3.56 -8.05 8.80
C GLY A 158 3.49 -8.08 7.28
N VAL A 159 3.09 -9.20 6.65
CA VAL A 159 3.02 -9.33 5.19
C VAL A 159 1.66 -9.80 4.75
N ILE A 160 1.04 -9.08 3.83
CA ILE A 160 -0.25 -9.40 3.20
C ILE A 160 0.02 -9.82 1.75
N SER A 161 -0.47 -10.98 1.34
CA SER A 161 -0.31 -11.52 0.00
C SER A 161 -1.63 -11.50 -0.74
N VAL A 162 -1.80 -10.59 -1.69
CA VAL A 162 -2.97 -10.49 -2.56
C VAL A 162 -2.89 -11.60 -3.62
N LYS A 163 -3.89 -12.50 -3.65
CA LYS A 163 -3.92 -13.64 -4.56
C LYS A 163 -4.37 -13.29 -5.98
N ASN A 164 -5.41 -12.44 -6.08
CA ASN A 164 -6.05 -12.13 -7.35
C ASN A 164 -5.12 -11.35 -8.27
N LYS A 165 -5.08 -11.72 -9.54
CA LYS A 165 -4.44 -10.93 -10.59
C LYS A 165 -5.42 -9.90 -11.17
N VAL A 166 -4.89 -8.90 -11.85
CA VAL A 166 -5.63 -7.96 -12.69
C VAL A 166 -5.85 -8.58 -14.07
N LEU A 167 -7.04 -8.36 -14.64
CA LEU A 167 -7.43 -8.84 -15.97
C LEU A 167 -7.27 -7.80 -17.08
N ASP A 168 -7.08 -6.53 -16.72
CA ASP A 168 -6.93 -5.42 -17.68
C ASP A 168 -5.69 -5.61 -18.56
N ASP A 169 -5.86 -5.49 -19.86
CA ASP A 169 -4.78 -5.61 -20.85
C ASP A 169 -3.75 -4.49 -20.68
N GLY A 170 -2.48 -4.85 -20.63
CA GLY A 170 -1.38 -3.91 -20.51
C GLY A 170 -1.05 -3.47 -19.06
N GLU A 171 -1.87 -3.87 -18.08
CA GLU A 171 -1.63 -3.59 -16.67
C GLU A 171 -0.86 -4.73 -15.98
N SER A 172 -0.18 -4.40 -14.88
CA SER A 172 0.51 -5.43 -14.08
C SER A 172 -0.50 -6.29 -13.33
N ALA A 173 -0.30 -7.61 -13.32
CA ALA A 173 -1.08 -8.54 -12.52
C ALA A 173 -1.08 -8.16 -11.02
N ALA A 174 -0.07 -7.42 -10.56
CA ALA A 174 0.11 -6.97 -9.18
C ALA A 174 -0.65 -5.68 -8.84
N SER A 175 -1.36 -5.04 -9.76
CA SER A 175 -1.92 -3.68 -9.55
C SER A 175 -2.97 -3.59 -8.44
N LEU A 176 -3.61 -4.71 -8.03
CA LEU A 176 -4.50 -4.74 -6.85
C LEU A 176 -3.78 -4.38 -5.54
N VAL A 177 -2.46 -4.46 -5.49
CA VAL A 177 -1.65 -4.03 -4.35
C VAL A 177 -1.87 -2.56 -4.00
N TYR A 178 -2.11 -1.69 -4.99
CA TYR A 178 -2.41 -0.27 -4.75
C TYR A 178 -3.66 -0.10 -3.89
N TRP A 179 -4.76 -0.73 -4.33
CA TRP A 179 -6.03 -0.64 -3.60
C TRP A 179 -5.93 -1.27 -2.21
N THR A 180 -5.37 -2.47 -2.12
CA THR A 180 -5.24 -3.19 -0.86
C THR A 180 -4.40 -2.40 0.15
N THR A 181 -3.26 -1.84 -0.28
CA THR A 181 -2.42 -0.97 0.58
C THR A 181 -3.20 0.23 1.10
N GLY A 182 -3.95 0.90 0.23
CA GLY A 182 -4.79 2.04 0.60
C GLY A 182 -5.94 1.65 1.52
N ALA A 183 -6.55 0.47 1.33
CA ALA A 183 -7.63 -0.04 2.16
C ALA A 183 -7.14 -0.38 3.58
N GLU A 184 -5.99 -1.06 3.68
CA GLU A 184 -5.36 -1.40 4.96
C GLU A 184 -4.89 -0.16 5.73
N CYS A 185 -4.20 0.76 5.05
CA CYS A 185 -3.72 2.01 5.66
C CYS A 185 -4.86 2.91 6.12
N GLY A 186 -5.94 2.98 5.35
CA GLY A 186 -7.09 3.85 5.64
C GLY A 186 -8.18 3.19 6.50
N CYS A 187 -8.00 1.94 6.91
CA CYS A 187 -8.92 1.26 7.81
C CYS A 187 -8.75 1.75 9.25
N SER A 188 -9.87 2.00 9.94
CA SER A 188 -9.82 2.34 11.37
C SER A 188 -9.23 1.18 12.18
N VAL A 189 -8.52 1.51 13.25
CA VAL A 189 -7.94 0.52 14.17
C VAL A 189 -9.01 -0.41 14.77
N SER A 190 -10.23 0.09 14.94
CA SER A 190 -11.38 -0.68 15.45
C SER A 190 -12.22 -1.37 14.36
N ALA A 191 -11.75 -1.39 13.11
CA ALA A 191 -12.49 -1.96 11.98
C ALA A 191 -11.64 -2.95 11.19
N SER A 192 -12.30 -3.74 10.32
CA SER A 192 -11.67 -4.66 9.39
C SER A 192 -11.99 -4.27 7.95
N VAL A 193 -11.11 -4.60 7.00
CA VAL A 193 -11.40 -4.50 5.57
C VAL A 193 -12.18 -5.71 5.05
N GLN A 194 -12.45 -6.71 5.87
CA GLN A 194 -13.25 -7.86 5.51
C GLN A 194 -14.63 -7.42 4.97
N ASN A 195 -15.08 -8.07 3.91
CA ASN A 195 -16.33 -7.78 3.20
C ASN A 195 -16.43 -6.37 2.60
N ARG A 196 -15.36 -5.58 2.60
CA ARG A 196 -15.32 -4.28 1.94
C ARG A 196 -15.48 -4.45 0.44
N VAL A 197 -16.33 -3.63 -0.17
CA VAL A 197 -16.50 -3.58 -1.62
C VAL A 197 -15.23 -3.01 -2.25
N TYR A 198 -14.75 -3.65 -3.30
CA TYR A 198 -13.70 -3.13 -4.14
C TYR A 198 -14.26 -2.01 -5.02
N ASP A 199 -13.73 -0.81 -4.87
CA ASP A 199 -14.09 0.40 -5.59
C ASP A 199 -12.92 0.95 -6.43
N GLY A 200 -11.95 0.08 -6.75
CA GLY A 200 -10.78 0.44 -7.56
C GLY A 200 -11.06 0.43 -9.06
N GLU A 201 -10.06 0.82 -9.83
CA GLU A 201 -10.15 0.98 -11.28
C GLU A 201 -9.86 -0.30 -12.08
N PHE A 202 -9.15 -1.27 -11.48
CA PHE A 202 -8.74 -2.51 -12.16
C PHE A 202 -9.79 -3.60 -12.01
N GLU A 203 -9.86 -4.52 -12.99
CA GLU A 203 -10.73 -5.69 -12.95
C GLU A 203 -10.03 -6.88 -12.27
N PRO A 204 -10.44 -7.28 -11.03
CA PRO A 204 -9.84 -8.43 -10.36
C PRO A 204 -10.35 -9.75 -10.95
N ASP A 205 -9.45 -10.70 -11.18
CA ASP A 205 -9.83 -12.10 -11.47
C ASP A 205 -10.48 -12.72 -10.21
N THR A 206 -11.78 -12.94 -10.26
CA THR A 206 -12.57 -13.53 -9.16
C THR A 206 -13.13 -14.91 -9.50
N ASP A 207 -12.67 -15.55 -10.58
CA ASP A 207 -13.13 -16.88 -11.00
C ASP A 207 -12.49 -17.99 -10.15
N TYR A 208 -12.94 -18.09 -8.90
CA TYR A 208 -12.51 -19.10 -7.94
C TYR A 208 -13.66 -19.95 -7.43
N THR A 209 -13.43 -21.24 -7.38
CA THR A 209 -14.34 -22.18 -6.68
C THR A 209 -14.25 -22.00 -5.16
N GLN A 210 -15.29 -22.41 -4.43
CA GLN A 210 -15.30 -22.36 -2.96
C GLN A 210 -14.12 -23.13 -2.33
N THR A 211 -13.70 -24.23 -2.96
CA THR A 211 -12.53 -25.00 -2.52
C THR A 211 -11.24 -24.19 -2.67
N GLN A 212 -11.08 -23.49 -3.78
CA GLN A 212 -9.90 -22.62 -4.01
C GLN A 212 -9.86 -21.44 -3.04
N LEU A 213 -11.01 -20.80 -2.79
CA LEU A 213 -11.12 -19.73 -1.79
C LEU A 213 -10.75 -20.23 -0.39
N LYS A 214 -11.28 -21.38 0.03
CA LYS A 214 -10.93 -22.01 1.30
C LYS A 214 -9.43 -22.32 1.39
N THR A 215 -8.84 -22.88 0.34
CA THR A 215 -7.40 -23.19 0.30
C THR A 215 -6.55 -21.92 0.39
N ALA A 216 -6.95 -20.86 -0.30
CA ALA A 216 -6.28 -19.57 -0.26
C ALA A 216 -6.24 -19.01 1.18
N LEU A 217 -7.38 -18.96 1.88
CA LEU A 217 -7.45 -18.52 3.27
C LEU A 217 -6.56 -19.39 4.19
N GLN A 218 -6.57 -20.70 4.01
CA GLN A 218 -5.72 -21.61 4.79
C GLN A 218 -4.22 -21.42 4.52
N SER A 219 -3.87 -20.87 3.37
CA SER A 219 -2.49 -20.54 2.96
C SER A 219 -2.08 -19.09 3.32
N GLY A 220 -2.93 -18.33 4.02
CA GLY A 220 -2.64 -16.93 4.39
C GLY A 220 -2.70 -15.97 3.21
N GLU A 221 -3.54 -16.24 2.21
CA GLU A 221 -3.71 -15.38 1.04
C GLU A 221 -4.92 -14.45 1.22
N PHE A 222 -4.72 -13.16 1.05
CA PHE A 222 -5.76 -12.14 0.98
C PHE A 222 -6.45 -12.24 -0.39
N VAL A 223 -7.78 -12.44 -0.42
CA VAL A 223 -8.52 -12.78 -1.63
C VAL A 223 -9.73 -11.88 -1.81
N PHE A 224 -9.92 -11.42 -3.04
CA PHE A 224 -11.18 -10.84 -3.50
C PHE A 224 -12.06 -11.93 -4.11
N HIS A 225 -13.35 -11.83 -3.87
CA HIS A 225 -14.36 -12.73 -4.43
C HIS A 225 -15.61 -11.99 -4.89
N ASN A 226 -16.39 -12.61 -5.75
CA ASN A 226 -17.64 -12.02 -6.21
C ASN A 226 -18.81 -12.44 -5.33
N VAL A 227 -19.58 -11.45 -4.87
CA VAL A 227 -20.81 -11.66 -4.10
C VAL A 227 -21.95 -10.91 -4.81
N SER A 228 -22.81 -11.63 -5.50
CA SER A 228 -23.98 -11.07 -6.17
C SER A 228 -23.65 -9.94 -7.16
N GLY A 229 -22.53 -10.04 -7.85
CA GLY A 229 -22.07 -9.06 -8.84
C GLY A 229 -21.15 -7.96 -8.29
N GLU A 230 -20.89 -7.94 -6.99
CA GLU A 230 -19.93 -7.03 -6.37
C GLU A 230 -18.66 -7.77 -5.97
N VAL A 231 -17.51 -7.21 -6.29
CA VAL A 231 -16.22 -7.71 -5.82
C VAL A 231 -15.97 -7.23 -4.40
N ARG A 232 -15.69 -8.16 -3.49
CA ARG A 232 -15.49 -7.89 -2.06
C ARG A 232 -14.26 -8.60 -1.52
N VAL A 233 -13.69 -8.07 -0.45
CA VAL A 233 -12.64 -8.75 0.33
C VAL A 233 -13.27 -9.95 1.06
N LEU A 234 -12.71 -11.14 0.87
CA LEU A 234 -13.21 -12.36 1.49
C LEU A 234 -12.88 -12.41 2.99
N ASP A 235 -11.63 -12.16 3.34
CA ASP A 235 -11.17 -12.11 4.73
C ASP A 235 -9.96 -11.18 4.88
N ASP A 236 -9.80 -10.56 6.04
CA ASP A 236 -8.76 -9.56 6.35
C ASP A 236 -7.58 -10.23 7.06
N ILE A 237 -6.80 -11.00 6.31
CA ILE A 237 -5.72 -11.85 6.83
C ILE A 237 -4.35 -11.54 6.21
N ASN A 238 -3.29 -11.88 6.96
CA ASN A 238 -1.90 -11.82 6.51
C ASN A 238 -1.37 -13.22 6.15
N THR A 239 -0.08 -13.29 5.76
CA THR A 239 0.55 -14.54 5.32
C THR A 239 0.94 -15.49 6.45
N MET A 240 0.76 -15.13 7.70
CA MET A 240 1.12 -15.98 8.82
C MET A 240 0.23 -17.23 8.86
N VAL A 241 0.82 -18.40 8.74
CA VAL A 241 0.14 -19.70 8.87
C VAL A 241 0.73 -20.55 10.00
N THR A 242 2.03 -20.39 10.25
CA THR A 242 2.73 -21.07 11.34
C THR A 242 2.45 -20.34 12.65
N THR A 243 1.96 -21.07 13.65
CA THR A 243 1.73 -20.55 15.01
C THR A 243 2.79 -21.05 15.96
N THR A 244 3.04 -20.29 17.03
CA THR A 244 3.95 -20.63 18.13
C THR A 244 3.22 -20.46 19.46
N ASP A 245 3.85 -20.83 20.57
CA ASP A 245 3.29 -20.63 21.92
C ASP A 245 3.02 -19.16 22.26
N THR A 246 3.72 -18.24 21.62
CA THR A 246 3.60 -16.78 21.83
C THR A 246 2.86 -16.06 20.71
N GLN A 247 2.66 -16.70 19.57
CA GLN A 247 1.98 -16.15 18.38
C GLN A 247 0.93 -17.15 17.90
N GLY A 248 -0.26 -17.07 18.48
CA GLY A 248 -1.40 -17.92 18.14
C GLY A 248 -2.18 -17.42 16.92
N ASP A 249 -3.31 -18.05 16.62
CA ASP A 249 -4.14 -17.78 15.45
C ASP A 249 -4.64 -16.32 15.34
N VAL A 250 -4.77 -15.63 16.48
CA VAL A 250 -5.22 -14.23 16.50
C VAL A 250 -4.28 -13.29 15.72
N PHE A 251 -3.01 -13.63 15.57
CA PHE A 251 -2.04 -12.84 14.80
C PHE A 251 -2.15 -13.01 13.27
N LYS A 252 -3.00 -13.93 12.81
CA LYS A 252 -3.31 -14.09 11.39
C LYS A 252 -4.24 -13.01 10.85
N ASP A 253 -4.94 -12.30 11.73
CA ASP A 253 -5.92 -11.27 11.42
C ASP A 253 -5.27 -9.89 11.36
N ASN A 254 -5.44 -9.17 10.25
CA ASN A 254 -4.83 -7.86 10.05
C ASN A 254 -5.40 -6.80 11.00
N GLN A 255 -6.68 -6.89 11.40
CA GLN A 255 -7.24 -5.99 12.40
C GLN A 255 -6.50 -6.11 13.74
N THR A 256 -6.17 -7.34 14.17
CA THR A 256 -5.33 -7.56 15.35
C THR A 256 -3.97 -6.91 15.20
N ILE A 257 -3.32 -7.09 14.04
CA ILE A 257 -2.00 -6.49 13.77
C ILE A 257 -2.08 -4.96 13.79
N ARG A 258 -3.14 -4.37 13.21
CA ARG A 258 -3.37 -2.92 13.25
C ARG A 258 -3.46 -2.38 14.68
N VAL A 259 -4.16 -3.10 15.57
CA VAL A 259 -4.28 -2.70 16.98
C VAL A 259 -2.93 -2.75 17.70
N ILE A 260 -2.18 -3.84 17.57
CA ILE A 260 -0.89 -3.98 18.27
C ILE A 260 0.17 -3.03 17.68
N ASP A 261 0.16 -2.78 16.37
CA ASP A 261 1.03 -1.83 15.73
C ASP A 261 0.71 -0.39 16.16
N GLN A 262 -0.57 -0.04 16.27
CA GLN A 262 -0.98 1.26 16.82
C GLN A 262 -0.49 1.44 18.26
N ILE A 263 -0.65 0.43 19.11
CA ILE A 263 -0.14 0.44 20.48
C ILE A 263 1.38 0.70 20.49
N ALA A 264 2.13 -0.04 19.70
CA ALA A 264 3.59 0.08 19.67
C ALA A 264 4.05 1.45 19.16
N ASN A 265 3.41 1.96 18.11
CA ASN A 265 3.73 3.26 17.52
C ASN A 265 3.36 4.43 18.48
N ASP A 266 2.19 4.39 19.11
CA ASP A 266 1.75 5.41 20.06
C ASP A 266 2.66 5.46 21.29
N ASP A 267 3.05 4.30 21.83
CA ASP A 267 3.97 4.19 22.95
C ASP A 267 5.36 4.73 22.59
N ALA A 268 5.87 4.42 21.38
CA ALA A 268 7.13 4.95 20.89
C ALA A 268 7.10 6.46 20.72
N VAL A 269 6.03 7.01 20.13
CA VAL A 269 5.86 8.47 19.98
C VAL A 269 5.76 9.14 21.34
N LEU A 270 4.93 8.60 22.25
CA LEU A 270 4.79 9.11 23.61
C LEU A 270 6.15 9.14 24.34
N PHE A 271 6.87 8.02 24.32
CA PHE A 271 8.16 7.91 24.99
C PHE A 271 9.19 8.87 24.41
N ASN A 272 9.34 8.92 23.10
CA ASN A 272 10.31 9.78 22.41
C ASN A 272 10.03 11.29 22.61
N THR A 273 8.76 11.68 22.63
CA THR A 273 8.39 13.10 22.72
C THR A 273 8.37 13.64 24.14
N LYS A 274 7.95 12.82 25.12
CA LYS A 274 7.70 13.29 26.48
C LYS A 274 8.72 12.80 27.52
N TYR A 275 9.27 11.60 27.37
CA TYR A 275 10.06 10.92 28.40
C TYR A 275 11.56 10.83 28.09
N LEU A 276 11.91 10.47 26.87
CA LEU A 276 13.29 10.20 26.48
C LEU A 276 14.20 11.42 26.71
N GLY A 277 15.18 11.27 27.62
CA GLY A 277 16.12 12.34 27.98
C GLY A 277 15.54 13.51 28.75
N LYS A 278 14.22 13.51 29.07
CA LYS A 278 13.51 14.62 29.73
C LYS A 278 13.03 14.28 31.13
N MET A 279 12.57 13.05 31.36
CA MET A 279 12.00 12.64 32.65
C MET A 279 12.96 11.73 33.40
N PRO A 280 13.16 11.92 34.74
CA PRO A 280 14.01 11.05 35.54
C PRO A 280 13.36 9.66 35.69
N ASN A 281 14.18 8.60 35.61
CA ASN A 281 13.73 7.23 35.88
C ASN A 281 13.67 6.95 37.39
N ASN A 282 12.81 7.64 38.07
CA ASN A 282 12.44 7.40 39.48
C ASN A 282 10.99 6.97 39.59
N GLN A 283 10.50 6.70 40.80
CA GLN A 283 9.11 6.28 41.00
C GLN A 283 8.09 7.27 40.41
N ALA A 284 8.29 8.57 40.62
CA ALA A 284 7.38 9.60 40.10
C ALA A 284 7.37 9.63 38.55
N GLY A 285 8.54 9.55 37.90
CA GLY A 285 8.66 9.47 36.44
C GLY A 285 7.99 8.22 35.85
N ARG A 286 8.17 7.06 36.46
CA ARG A 286 7.51 5.83 36.05
C ARG A 286 6.00 5.86 36.25
N THR A 287 5.52 6.46 37.35
CA THR A 287 4.06 6.65 37.57
C THR A 287 3.47 7.60 36.51
N ALA A 288 4.17 8.65 36.13
CA ALA A 288 3.73 9.56 35.05
C ALA A 288 3.63 8.81 33.71
N LEU A 289 4.64 8.00 33.37
CA LEU A 289 4.62 7.17 32.15
C LEU A 289 3.44 6.18 32.19
N TRP A 290 3.25 5.47 33.30
CA TRP A 290 2.13 4.58 33.49
C TRP A 290 0.78 5.27 33.27
N THR A 291 0.60 6.47 33.82
CA THR A 291 -0.65 7.25 33.67
C THR A 291 -0.94 7.57 32.20
N ASP A 292 0.08 7.99 31.42
CA ASP A 292 -0.08 8.30 30.01
C ASP A 292 -0.38 7.03 29.16
N LEU A 293 0.31 5.92 29.45
CA LEU A 293 0.06 4.64 28.80
C LEU A 293 -1.36 4.13 29.06
N VAL A 294 -1.83 4.18 30.33
CA VAL A 294 -3.20 3.82 30.69
C VAL A 294 -4.21 4.68 29.93
N LYS A 295 -3.95 5.97 29.76
CA LYS A 295 -4.81 6.84 28.96
C LYS A 295 -4.92 6.38 27.52
N LEU A 296 -3.81 6.06 26.86
CA LEU A 296 -3.80 5.54 25.48
C LEU A 296 -4.62 4.25 25.35
N ARG A 297 -4.54 3.34 26.33
CA ARG A 297 -5.35 2.09 26.31
C ARG A 297 -6.84 2.36 26.52
N LYS A 298 -7.20 3.29 27.42
CA LYS A 298 -8.59 3.72 27.59
C LYS A 298 -9.16 4.36 26.34
N ASP A 299 -8.36 5.10 25.58
CA ASP A 299 -8.77 5.66 24.30
C ASP A 299 -9.03 4.55 23.26
N LEU A 300 -8.19 3.52 23.18
CA LEU A 300 -8.42 2.34 22.32
C LEU A 300 -9.67 1.57 22.74
N GLN A 301 -9.92 1.40 24.03
CA GLN A 301 -11.16 0.77 24.51
C GLN A 301 -12.39 1.61 24.17
N ARG A 302 -12.32 2.92 24.30
CA ARG A 302 -13.42 3.84 23.96
C ARG A 302 -13.85 3.77 22.49
N ILE A 303 -12.91 3.51 21.58
CA ILE A 303 -13.21 3.32 20.15
C ILE A 303 -13.54 1.87 19.78
N GLY A 304 -13.52 0.95 20.74
CA GLY A 304 -13.84 -0.47 20.54
C GLY A 304 -12.73 -1.28 19.85
N ALA A 305 -11.48 -0.84 19.90
CA ALA A 305 -10.34 -1.58 19.38
C ALA A 305 -9.86 -2.69 20.35
N ILE A 306 -10.02 -2.44 21.65
CA ILE A 306 -9.76 -3.41 22.72
C ILE A 306 -10.94 -3.43 23.68
N GLU A 307 -11.06 -4.49 24.49
CA GLU A 307 -12.09 -4.64 25.52
C GLU A 307 -11.53 -5.10 26.86
N ASN A 308 -12.34 -4.95 27.91
CA ASN A 308 -12.05 -5.43 29.26
C ASN A 308 -10.72 -4.93 29.86
N PHE A 309 -10.21 -3.79 29.38
CA PHE A 309 -8.96 -3.22 29.85
C PHE A 309 -9.08 -2.68 31.27
N ASN A 310 -8.13 -3.06 32.12
CA ASN A 310 -7.98 -2.56 33.49
C ASN A 310 -6.61 -1.85 33.62
N GLU A 311 -6.52 -0.84 34.48
CA GLU A 311 -5.28 -0.09 34.71
C GLU A 311 -4.12 -0.99 35.21
N SER A 312 -4.45 -2.09 35.92
CA SER A 312 -3.47 -3.09 36.38
C SER A 312 -2.83 -3.91 35.27
N ASP A 313 -3.41 -3.88 34.05
CA ASP A 313 -2.86 -4.58 32.87
C ASP A 313 -1.64 -3.89 32.30
N VAL A 314 -1.40 -2.63 32.71
CA VAL A 314 -0.16 -1.89 32.40
C VAL A 314 0.70 -1.83 33.66
N LYS A 315 1.95 -2.30 33.53
CA LYS A 315 2.97 -2.20 34.57
C LYS A 315 4.19 -1.48 34.05
N VAL A 316 4.72 -0.53 34.80
CA VAL A 316 5.94 0.20 34.48
C VAL A 316 6.94 0.01 35.62
N SER A 317 8.04 -0.66 35.33
CA SER A 317 9.11 -0.96 36.28
C SER A 317 10.46 -0.41 35.80
N GLN A 318 11.43 -0.40 36.71
CA GLN A 318 12.80 -0.10 36.32
C GLN A 318 13.38 -1.30 35.58
N GLY A 319 14.07 -1.05 34.48
CA GLY A 319 14.81 -2.07 33.75
C GLY A 319 16.18 -2.35 34.35
N ASP A 320 16.97 -3.14 33.65
CA ASP A 320 18.29 -3.64 34.11
C ASP A 320 19.29 -2.52 34.37
N THR A 321 19.13 -1.37 33.78
CA THR A 321 19.97 -0.21 33.98
C THR A 321 19.17 0.97 34.57
N LYS A 322 19.89 1.90 35.19
CA LYS A 322 19.26 3.15 35.75
C LYS A 322 18.55 4.00 34.66
N LYS A 323 18.88 3.79 33.38
CA LYS A 323 18.30 4.52 32.24
C LYS A 323 17.16 3.76 31.56
N ALA A 324 16.95 2.48 31.88
CA ALA A 324 15.96 1.63 31.26
C ALA A 324 14.67 1.56 32.07
N VAL A 325 13.54 1.55 31.38
CA VAL A 325 12.21 1.18 31.91
C VAL A 325 11.70 -0.03 31.18
N VAL A 326 10.95 -0.88 31.88
CA VAL A 326 10.24 -2.02 31.32
C VAL A 326 8.74 -1.73 31.41
N VAL A 327 8.04 -1.93 30.33
CA VAL A 327 6.58 -1.83 30.24
C VAL A 327 6.03 -3.20 29.90
N GLU A 328 5.19 -3.74 30.78
CA GLU A 328 4.36 -4.92 30.51
C GLU A 328 2.94 -4.42 30.26
N ASN A 329 2.31 -4.94 29.21
CA ASN A 329 0.98 -4.50 28.81
C ASN A 329 0.17 -5.68 28.27
N ALA A 330 -0.98 -5.96 28.89
CA ALA A 330 -1.93 -6.96 28.44
C ALA A 330 -3.16 -6.27 27.83
N VAL A 331 -3.62 -6.75 26.68
CA VAL A 331 -4.81 -6.23 26.00
C VAL A 331 -5.61 -7.37 25.38
N THR A 332 -6.93 -7.24 25.38
CA THR A 332 -7.85 -8.10 24.62
C THR A 332 -8.31 -7.32 23.39
N VAL A 333 -7.88 -7.76 22.22
CA VAL A 333 -8.27 -7.12 20.94
C VAL A 333 -9.70 -7.51 20.59
N VAL A 334 -10.48 -6.55 20.08
CA VAL A 334 -11.82 -6.79 19.53
C VAL A 334 -11.73 -6.86 18.02
N ASN A 335 -12.11 -8.02 17.44
CA ASN A 335 -12.17 -8.22 16.01
C ASN A 335 -13.61 -8.11 15.50
N ALA A 336 -13.76 -7.74 14.21
CA ALA A 336 -15.06 -7.71 13.56
C ALA A 336 -15.68 -9.13 13.50
N MET A 337 -17.02 -9.20 13.54
CA MET A 337 -17.73 -10.47 13.37
C MET A 337 -17.55 -10.99 11.94
N SER A 338 -16.91 -12.14 11.78
CA SER A 338 -16.61 -12.77 10.49
C SER A 338 -17.43 -14.03 10.23
N LYS A 339 -17.96 -14.70 11.26
CA LYS A 339 -18.66 -15.99 11.13
C LYS A 339 -19.92 -15.99 11.99
N MET A 340 -21.03 -16.46 11.40
CA MET A 340 -22.28 -16.68 12.11
C MET A 340 -22.67 -18.15 12.02
N TYR A 341 -22.84 -18.80 13.16
CA TYR A 341 -23.40 -20.14 13.26
C TYR A 341 -24.83 -20.04 13.79
N MET A 342 -25.80 -20.53 13.02
CA MET A 342 -27.21 -20.45 13.38
C MET A 342 -27.83 -21.85 13.40
N THR A 343 -28.54 -22.16 14.47
CA THR A 343 -29.38 -23.36 14.56
C THR A 343 -30.86 -22.92 14.61
N VAL A 344 -31.67 -23.46 13.72
CA VAL A 344 -33.13 -23.26 13.73
C VAL A 344 -33.78 -24.54 14.15
N THR A 345 -34.56 -24.52 15.23
CA THR A 345 -35.37 -25.66 15.67
C THR A 345 -36.81 -25.39 15.25
N ILE A 346 -37.40 -26.34 14.53
CA ILE A 346 -38.82 -26.35 14.16
C ILE A 346 -39.56 -27.34 15.07
N SER A 347 -40.57 -26.86 15.79
CA SER A 347 -41.46 -27.66 16.63
C SER A 347 -42.79 -27.89 15.96
#